data_61f4b5db7e3a90861e517308f728d432
#
_entry.id   61f4b5db7e3a90861e517308f728d432
#
_cell.length_a   1.000
_cell.length_b   1.000
_cell.length_c   1.000
_cell.angle_alpha   90.00
_cell.angle_beta   90.00
_cell.angle_gamma   90.00
#
_symmetry.space_group_name_H-M   'P 1'
#
loop_
_entity.id
_entity.type
_entity.pdbx_description
1 polymer ?
#
loop_
_entity_poly.entity_id
_entity_poly.type
_entity_poly.pdbx_seq_one_letter_code
_entity_poly.pdbx_strand_id
1 'polypeptide(L)'
;MEAVLEAKKTGKIRLIGFTGHKSPDIHLKMLTTASKHGFKFDAVHMPLNVMDAHFNRFEKKVLPVLTEDGIAVLGMKSMGDHVILESKAVTPIECLHYSMNLPTSVVITGCDLVAILQQALQAARSFQPLDHSQVAALLARTAKPGETGQFELYKTSHQFDGTYANPQWLG
;
A
#
# COMPACT_ATOMS: atom_id res chain seq x y z
N MET A 1 -9.39 -12.56 -16.81
CA MET A 1 -10.15 -11.30 -16.85
C MET A 1 -11.62 -11.52 -17.21
N GLU A 2 -11.95 -12.33 -18.21
CA GLU A 2 -13.34 -12.59 -18.67
C GLU A 2 -14.29 -12.99 -17.54
N ALA A 3 -13.93 -13.96 -16.70
CA ALA A 3 -14.75 -14.41 -15.56
C ALA A 3 -15.09 -13.27 -14.57
N VAL A 4 -14.16 -12.34 -14.35
CA VAL A 4 -14.35 -11.19 -13.45
C VAL A 4 -15.30 -10.18 -14.10
N LEU A 5 -15.18 -9.94 -15.40
CA LEU A 5 -16.08 -9.07 -16.14
C LEU A 5 -17.50 -9.65 -16.20
N GLU A 6 -17.63 -10.95 -16.39
CA GLU A 6 -18.94 -11.63 -16.35
C GLU A 6 -19.57 -11.54 -14.95
N ALA A 7 -18.78 -11.70 -13.88
CA ALA A 7 -19.27 -11.53 -12.52
C ALA A 7 -19.75 -10.09 -12.25
N LYS A 8 -19.07 -9.08 -12.81
CA LYS A 8 -19.51 -7.67 -12.72
C LYS A 8 -20.80 -7.46 -13.52
N LYS A 9 -20.88 -7.97 -14.75
CA LYS A 9 -22.06 -7.87 -15.62
C LYS A 9 -23.30 -8.53 -15.00
N THR A 10 -23.14 -9.67 -14.34
CA THR A 10 -24.23 -10.40 -13.66
C THR A 10 -24.55 -9.85 -12.26
N GLY A 11 -23.91 -8.76 -11.82
CA GLY A 11 -24.17 -8.12 -10.54
C GLY A 11 -23.62 -8.87 -9.31
N LYS A 12 -22.82 -9.94 -9.51
CA LYS A 12 -22.20 -10.69 -8.40
C LYS A 12 -21.11 -9.88 -7.70
N ILE A 13 -20.44 -8.99 -8.43
CA ILE A 13 -19.47 -8.03 -7.89
C ILE A 13 -19.75 -6.64 -8.44
N ARG A 14 -19.40 -5.60 -7.70
CA ARG A 14 -19.59 -4.21 -8.12
C ARG A 14 -18.31 -3.57 -8.63
N LEU A 15 -17.20 -3.84 -7.96
CA LEU A 15 -15.91 -3.19 -8.18
C LEU A 15 -14.84 -4.24 -8.48
N ILE A 16 -13.89 -3.87 -9.34
CA ILE A 16 -12.76 -4.71 -9.72
C ILE A 16 -11.48 -3.95 -9.40
N GLY A 17 -10.60 -4.56 -8.64
CA GLY A 17 -9.29 -4.02 -8.33
C GLY A 17 -8.20 -5.06 -8.45
N PHE A 18 -6.96 -4.63 -8.24
CA PHE A 18 -5.84 -5.55 -8.11
C PHE A 18 -4.95 -5.16 -6.92
N THR A 19 -4.10 -6.08 -6.53
CA THR A 19 -3.17 -5.91 -5.41
C THR A 19 -1.78 -6.42 -5.77
N GLY A 20 -0.81 -5.92 -5.07
CA GLY A 20 0.58 -6.35 -5.09
C GLY A 20 1.40 -5.48 -4.15
N HIS A 21 2.61 -5.93 -3.84
CA HIS A 21 3.47 -5.21 -2.90
C HIS A 21 4.97 -5.27 -3.26
N LYS A 22 5.34 -6.02 -4.31
CA LYS A 22 6.73 -6.25 -4.66
C LYS A 22 7.38 -5.05 -5.33
N SER A 23 6.72 -4.48 -6.34
CA SER A 23 7.31 -3.42 -7.14
C SER A 23 6.25 -2.45 -7.69
N PRO A 24 6.47 -1.14 -7.58
CA PRO A 24 5.62 -0.15 -8.24
C PRO A 24 5.61 -0.28 -9.76
N ASP A 25 6.69 -0.73 -10.38
CA ASP A 25 6.78 -0.86 -11.83
C ASP A 25 5.84 -1.97 -12.35
N ILE A 26 5.60 -3.02 -11.55
CA ILE A 26 4.60 -4.06 -11.86
C ILE A 26 3.19 -3.45 -11.84
N HIS A 27 2.89 -2.59 -10.88
CA HIS A 27 1.60 -1.88 -10.82
C HIS A 27 1.38 -0.99 -12.03
N LEU A 28 2.37 -0.19 -12.41
CA LEU A 28 2.30 0.67 -13.59
C LEU A 28 2.12 -0.16 -14.88
N LYS A 29 2.82 -1.30 -14.98
CA LYS A 29 2.63 -2.23 -16.10
C LYS A 29 1.21 -2.79 -16.15
N MET A 30 0.63 -3.15 -14.99
CA MET A 30 -0.75 -3.64 -14.91
C MET A 30 -1.75 -2.56 -15.36
N LEU A 31 -1.62 -1.34 -14.87
CA LEU A 31 -2.46 -0.19 -15.27
C LEU A 31 -2.37 0.08 -16.77
N THR A 32 -1.15 0.15 -17.30
CA THR A 32 -0.90 0.38 -18.74
C THR A 32 -1.49 -0.75 -19.59
N THR A 33 -1.34 -2.01 -19.14
CA THR A 33 -1.90 -3.16 -19.86
C THR A 33 -3.41 -3.12 -19.85
N ALA A 34 -4.04 -2.85 -18.72
CA ALA A 34 -5.49 -2.71 -18.62
C ALA A 34 -6.02 -1.62 -19.56
N SER A 35 -5.39 -0.44 -19.56
CA SER A 35 -5.75 0.68 -20.42
C SER A 35 -5.66 0.32 -21.92
N LYS A 36 -4.60 -0.39 -22.35
CA LYS A 36 -4.46 -0.88 -23.73
C LYS A 36 -5.59 -1.82 -24.15
N HIS A 37 -6.21 -2.52 -23.20
CA HIS A 37 -7.37 -3.38 -23.44
C HIS A 37 -8.71 -2.68 -23.17
N GLY A 38 -8.73 -1.36 -23.07
CA GLY A 38 -9.96 -0.58 -22.81
C GLY A 38 -10.57 -0.81 -21.44
N PHE A 39 -9.77 -1.29 -20.47
CA PHE A 39 -10.24 -1.59 -19.12
C PHE A 39 -9.60 -0.63 -18.10
N LYS A 40 -10.40 -0.19 -17.14
CA LYS A 40 -9.98 0.62 -16.00
C LYS A 40 -10.38 -0.08 -14.70
N PHE A 41 -9.42 -0.20 -13.77
CA PHE A 41 -9.70 -0.71 -12.43
C PHE A 41 -10.48 0.32 -11.60
N ASP A 42 -11.34 -0.17 -10.72
CA ASP A 42 -12.06 0.66 -9.76
C ASP A 42 -11.18 1.00 -8.53
N ALA A 43 -10.27 0.09 -8.15
CA ALA A 43 -9.39 0.25 -7.00
C ALA A 43 -8.04 -0.44 -7.18
N VAL A 44 -7.01 0.07 -6.48
CA VAL A 44 -5.69 -0.55 -6.38
C VAL A 44 -5.25 -0.63 -4.92
N HIS A 45 -4.81 -1.81 -4.49
CA HIS A 45 -4.32 -2.08 -3.15
C HIS A 45 -2.79 -2.22 -3.19
N MET A 46 -2.09 -1.33 -2.48
CA MET A 46 -0.62 -1.23 -2.55
C MET A 46 -0.01 -0.75 -1.23
N PRO A 47 1.29 -1.02 -0.97
CA PRO A 47 1.98 -0.50 0.19
C PRO A 47 2.06 1.03 0.17
N LEU A 48 1.73 1.64 1.31
CA LEU A 48 1.93 3.06 1.57
C LEU A 48 2.32 3.24 3.04
N ASN A 49 3.54 3.63 3.30
CA ASN A 49 4.07 3.79 4.66
C ASN A 49 5.29 4.71 4.68
N VAL A 50 5.78 5.05 5.85
CA VAL A 50 6.91 5.97 6.06
C VAL A 50 8.24 5.49 5.46
N MET A 51 8.44 4.18 5.25
CA MET A 51 9.65 3.62 4.63
C MET A 51 9.53 3.59 3.10
N ASP A 52 8.30 3.40 2.56
CA ASP A 52 8.03 3.46 1.13
C ASP A 52 8.46 4.80 0.52
N ALA A 53 8.40 5.88 1.30
CA ALA A 53 8.87 7.20 0.89
C ALA A 53 10.37 7.23 0.50
N HIS A 54 11.16 6.22 0.90
CA HIS A 54 12.62 6.21 0.70
C HIS A 54 13.11 5.15 -0.29
N PHE A 55 12.43 4.01 -0.39
CA PHE A 55 12.89 2.87 -1.19
C PHE A 55 11.79 2.34 -2.10
N ASN A 56 12.10 2.26 -3.42
CA ASN A 56 11.20 1.71 -4.46
C ASN A 56 9.75 2.17 -4.30
N ARG A 57 9.54 3.47 -4.37
CA ARG A 57 8.42 4.24 -3.84
C ARG A 57 7.12 4.09 -4.62
N PHE A 58 6.13 3.37 -4.07
CA PHE A 58 4.75 3.35 -4.56
C PHE A 58 4.09 4.73 -4.47
N GLU A 59 4.33 5.42 -3.36
CA GLU A 59 3.84 6.78 -3.13
C GLU A 59 4.23 7.74 -4.25
N LYS A 60 5.47 7.67 -4.74
CA LYS A 60 5.94 8.58 -5.79
C LYS A 60 5.58 8.13 -7.19
N LYS A 61 5.58 6.82 -7.45
CA LYS A 61 5.45 6.28 -8.81
C LYS A 61 4.00 5.95 -9.18
N VAL A 62 3.24 5.34 -8.27
CA VAL A 62 1.92 4.78 -8.55
C VAL A 62 0.80 5.68 -8.06
N LEU A 63 0.93 6.22 -6.84
CA LEU A 63 -0.12 7.02 -6.20
C LEU A 63 -0.57 8.22 -7.07
N PRO A 64 0.32 9.01 -7.69
CA PRO A 64 -0.11 10.12 -8.55
C PRO A 64 -0.94 9.66 -9.76
N VAL A 65 -0.56 8.55 -10.39
CA VAL A 65 -1.29 7.98 -11.54
C VAL A 65 -2.70 7.57 -11.12
N LEU A 66 -2.84 6.88 -9.98
CA LEU A 66 -4.16 6.47 -9.48
C LEU A 66 -5.04 7.66 -9.15
N THR A 67 -4.45 8.70 -8.54
CA THR A 67 -5.17 9.92 -8.17
C THR A 67 -5.65 10.67 -9.41
N GLU A 68 -4.79 10.83 -10.42
CA GLU A 68 -5.12 11.48 -11.70
C GLU A 68 -6.21 10.72 -12.44
N ASP A 69 -6.12 9.41 -12.47
CA ASP A 69 -7.11 8.54 -13.11
C ASP A 69 -8.40 8.38 -12.29
N GLY A 70 -8.48 8.88 -11.06
CA GLY A 70 -9.65 8.70 -10.19
C GLY A 70 -9.89 7.23 -9.79
N ILE A 71 -8.80 6.46 -9.65
CA ILE A 71 -8.83 5.07 -9.16
C ILE A 71 -8.68 5.08 -7.64
N ALA A 72 -9.55 4.36 -6.94
CA ALA A 72 -9.52 4.31 -5.48
C ALA A 72 -8.22 3.66 -4.97
N VAL A 73 -7.59 4.31 -3.98
CA VAL A 73 -6.32 3.86 -3.39
C VAL A 73 -6.58 3.20 -2.05
N LEU A 74 -6.24 1.91 -1.94
CA LEU A 74 -6.29 1.16 -0.70
C LEU A 74 -4.86 0.97 -0.19
N GLY A 75 -4.47 1.76 0.82
CA GLY A 75 -3.13 1.71 1.42
C GLY A 75 -3.00 0.52 2.37
N MET A 76 -1.96 -0.29 2.19
CA MET A 76 -1.63 -1.40 3.08
C MET A 76 -0.19 -1.30 3.60
N LYS A 77 0.18 -2.23 4.48
CA LYS A 77 1.54 -2.35 5.02
C LYS A 77 2.01 -1.09 5.74
N SER A 78 1.09 -0.37 6.39
CA SER A 78 1.41 0.87 7.13
C SER A 78 2.54 0.68 8.15
N MET A 79 2.66 -0.52 8.74
CA MET A 79 3.74 -0.92 9.66
C MET A 79 4.64 -2.02 9.10
N GLY A 80 4.55 -2.36 7.78
CA GLY A 80 5.40 -3.36 7.13
C GLY A 80 5.37 -4.74 7.78
N ASP A 81 4.20 -5.25 8.19
CA ASP A 81 4.05 -6.44 9.03
C ASP A 81 4.79 -6.30 10.40
N HIS A 82 4.65 -5.17 11.06
CA HIS A 82 5.35 -4.76 12.28
C HIS A 82 6.86 -4.48 12.14
N VAL A 83 7.52 -4.95 11.10
CA VAL A 83 8.98 -4.85 10.91
C VAL A 83 9.46 -3.39 10.90
N ILE A 84 8.66 -2.44 10.40
CA ILE A 84 8.99 -1.01 10.46
C ILE A 84 9.20 -0.51 11.90
N LEU A 85 8.46 -1.06 12.86
CA LEU A 85 8.55 -0.67 14.27
C LEU A 85 9.87 -1.09 14.91
N GLU A 86 10.53 -2.12 14.39
CA GLU A 86 11.86 -2.58 14.84
C GLU A 86 12.94 -1.52 14.59
N SER A 87 12.71 -0.60 13.64
CA SER A 87 13.59 0.55 13.41
C SER A 87 13.64 1.52 14.60
N LYS A 88 12.63 1.49 15.47
CA LYS A 88 12.44 2.43 16.59
C LYS A 88 12.37 3.91 16.17
N ALA A 89 12.26 4.18 14.88
CA ALA A 89 12.17 5.53 14.33
C ALA A 89 10.77 6.13 14.43
N VAL A 90 9.74 5.29 14.48
CA VAL A 90 8.32 5.69 14.47
C VAL A 90 7.47 4.80 15.38
N THR A 91 6.34 5.35 15.83
CA THR A 91 5.31 4.64 16.57
C THR A 91 4.23 4.10 15.64
N PRO A 92 3.41 3.11 16.07
CA PRO A 92 2.29 2.61 15.28
C PRO A 92 1.29 3.70 14.87
N ILE A 93 0.99 4.65 15.77
CA ILE A 93 0.08 5.76 15.48
C ILE A 93 0.65 6.68 14.40
N GLU A 94 1.94 7.02 14.47
CA GLU A 94 2.60 7.82 13.44
C GLU A 94 2.59 7.12 12.08
N CYS A 95 2.80 5.79 12.04
CA CYS A 95 2.71 5.01 10.81
C CYS A 95 1.31 5.08 10.17
N LEU A 96 0.26 4.93 10.99
CA LEU A 96 -1.13 5.01 10.54
C LEU A 96 -1.48 6.44 10.11
N HIS A 97 -1.11 7.45 10.89
CA HIS A 97 -1.35 8.85 10.55
C HIS A 97 -0.66 9.25 9.25
N TYR A 98 0.59 8.79 9.02
CA TYR A 98 1.27 9.01 7.74
C TYR A 98 0.49 8.44 6.57
N SER A 99 0.07 7.17 6.66
CA SER A 99 -0.69 6.52 5.59
C SER A 99 -2.05 7.18 5.35
N MET A 100 -2.73 7.64 6.42
CA MET A 100 -4.00 8.37 6.32
C MET A 100 -3.83 9.79 5.77
N ASN A 101 -2.63 10.37 5.87
CA ASN A 101 -2.32 11.70 5.35
C ASN A 101 -2.11 11.72 3.83
N LEU A 102 -1.86 10.55 3.22
CA LEU A 102 -1.78 10.41 1.77
C LEU A 102 -3.17 10.39 1.14
N PRO A 103 -3.33 10.68 -0.16
CA PRO A 103 -4.63 10.65 -0.85
C PRO A 103 -5.14 9.20 -1.01
N THR A 104 -5.42 8.55 0.10
CA THR A 104 -5.97 7.20 0.18
C THR A 104 -7.48 7.22 0.37
N SER A 105 -8.19 6.27 -0.26
CA SER A 105 -9.61 6.03 -0.01
C SER A 105 -9.82 5.24 1.28
N VAL A 106 -8.91 4.30 1.56
CA VAL A 106 -8.92 3.45 2.76
C VAL A 106 -7.49 3.13 3.16
N VAL A 107 -7.19 3.15 4.45
CA VAL A 107 -5.97 2.59 5.04
C VAL A 107 -6.33 1.28 5.72
N ILE A 108 -5.67 0.19 5.31
CA ILE A 108 -5.89 -1.16 5.82
C ILE A 108 -4.78 -1.50 6.81
N THR A 109 -5.18 -1.94 8.01
CA THR A 109 -4.25 -2.43 9.03
C THR A 109 -4.73 -3.76 9.60
N GLY A 110 -3.80 -4.67 9.89
CA GLY A 110 -4.09 -5.93 10.57
C GLY A 110 -4.33 -5.72 12.06
N CYS A 111 -5.27 -6.49 12.62
CA CYS A 111 -5.61 -6.45 14.04
C CYS A 111 -5.81 -7.89 14.53
N ASP A 112 -4.76 -8.51 15.06
CA ASP A 112 -4.75 -9.88 15.59
C ASP A 112 -5.00 -9.93 17.11
N LEU A 113 -4.89 -8.77 17.78
CA LEU A 113 -5.15 -8.60 19.21
C LEU A 113 -6.09 -7.43 19.46
N VAL A 114 -6.90 -7.53 20.53
CA VAL A 114 -7.81 -6.44 20.95
C VAL A 114 -7.06 -5.13 21.20
N ALA A 115 -5.87 -5.20 21.78
CA ALA A 115 -5.04 -4.01 22.02
C ALA A 115 -4.62 -3.33 20.72
N ILE A 116 -4.31 -4.09 19.65
CA ILE A 116 -3.95 -3.54 18.33
C ILE A 116 -5.18 -2.93 17.66
N LEU A 117 -6.35 -3.55 17.78
CA LEU A 117 -7.60 -2.96 17.32
C LEU A 117 -7.88 -1.63 18.03
N GLN A 118 -7.74 -1.58 19.36
CA GLN A 118 -7.91 -0.35 20.13
C GLN A 118 -6.93 0.75 19.69
N GLN A 119 -5.68 0.39 19.43
CA GLN A 119 -4.67 1.32 18.91
C GLN A 119 -5.04 1.85 17.53
N ALA A 120 -5.52 1.00 16.61
CA ALA A 120 -5.97 1.40 15.29
C ALA A 120 -7.19 2.34 15.38
N LEU A 121 -8.15 2.04 16.25
CA LEU A 121 -9.30 2.92 16.52
C LEU A 121 -8.86 4.25 17.14
N GLN A 122 -7.88 4.24 18.04
CA GLN A 122 -7.30 5.46 18.59
C GLN A 122 -6.66 6.30 17.50
N ALA A 123 -5.84 5.70 16.62
CA ALA A 123 -5.23 6.40 15.50
C ALA A 123 -6.29 7.06 14.61
N ALA A 124 -7.35 6.34 14.26
CA ALA A 124 -8.43 6.88 13.43
C ALA A 124 -9.19 8.05 14.11
N ARG A 125 -9.42 7.96 15.43
CA ARG A 125 -10.13 9.01 16.19
C ARG A 125 -9.28 10.25 16.45
N SER A 126 -7.96 10.07 16.59
CA SER A 126 -7.02 11.17 16.87
C SER A 126 -6.38 11.76 15.62
N PHE A 127 -6.70 11.22 14.44
CA PHE A 127 -6.11 11.69 13.19
C PHE A 127 -6.44 13.15 12.95
N GLN A 128 -5.39 13.93 12.69
CA GLN A 128 -5.45 15.27 12.14
C GLN A 128 -4.49 15.31 10.94
N PRO A 129 -4.84 15.99 9.85
CA PRO A 129 -3.94 16.13 8.72
C PRO A 129 -2.58 16.66 9.17
N LEU A 130 -1.52 15.97 8.75
CA LEU A 130 -0.16 16.40 9.05
C LEU A 130 0.23 17.57 8.13
N ASP A 131 0.84 18.59 8.69
CA ASP A 131 1.43 19.66 7.90
C ASP A 131 2.77 19.24 7.28
N HIS A 132 3.31 20.07 6.37
CA HIS A 132 4.56 19.78 5.68
C HIS A 132 5.75 19.61 6.63
N SER A 133 5.79 20.32 7.75
CA SER A 133 6.89 20.23 8.72
C SER A 133 6.82 18.91 9.49
N GLN A 134 5.64 18.47 9.85
CA GLN A 134 5.40 17.20 10.53
C GLN A 134 5.74 16.01 9.62
N VAL A 135 5.31 16.04 8.36
CA VAL A 135 5.69 15.03 7.35
C VAL A 135 7.21 15.01 7.16
N ALA A 136 7.84 16.17 6.98
CA ALA A 136 9.29 16.26 6.81
C ALA A 136 10.06 15.72 8.03
N ALA A 137 9.58 15.98 9.24
CA ALA A 137 10.18 15.45 10.47
C ALA A 137 10.08 13.93 10.58
N LEU A 138 8.93 13.35 10.20
CA LEU A 138 8.75 11.89 10.12
C LEU A 138 9.69 11.27 9.08
N LEU A 139 9.74 11.84 7.89
CA LEU A 139 10.59 11.35 6.80
C LEU A 139 12.08 11.50 7.12
N ALA A 140 12.48 12.56 7.82
CA ALA A 140 13.88 12.72 8.26
C ALA A 140 14.32 11.61 9.22
N ARG A 141 13.45 11.19 10.17
CA ARG A 141 13.73 10.09 11.10
C ARG A 141 13.80 8.73 10.40
N THR A 142 13.00 8.54 9.36
CA THR A 142 12.90 7.27 8.64
C THR A 142 13.83 7.18 7.42
N ALA A 143 14.52 8.26 7.03
CA ALA A 143 15.39 8.30 5.85
C ALA A 143 16.48 7.22 5.90
N LYS A 144 17.28 7.21 6.96
CA LYS A 144 18.38 6.25 7.10
C LYS A 144 17.90 4.79 7.21
N PRO A 145 16.94 4.44 8.09
CA PRO A 145 16.44 3.06 8.15
C PRO A 145 15.69 2.65 6.88
N GLY A 146 15.02 3.57 6.17
CA GLY A 146 14.26 3.26 4.94
C GLY A 146 15.11 3.13 3.68
N GLU A 147 16.36 3.56 3.67
CA GLU A 147 17.22 3.72 2.49
C GLU A 147 17.39 2.44 1.65
N THR A 148 17.46 1.28 2.29
CA THR A 148 17.73 -0.01 1.63
C THR A 148 16.50 -0.93 1.51
N GLY A 149 15.35 -0.52 2.05
CA GLY A 149 14.14 -1.35 2.09
C GLY A 149 14.23 -2.51 3.07
N GLN A 150 15.18 -2.52 4.00
CA GLN A 150 15.38 -3.61 4.97
C GLN A 150 14.18 -3.85 5.91
N PHE A 151 13.33 -2.84 6.11
CA PHE A 151 12.08 -2.93 6.88
C PHE A 151 10.84 -3.16 6.00
N GLU A 152 11.05 -3.40 4.71
CA GLU A 152 10.00 -3.71 3.73
C GLU A 152 10.30 -5.03 3.02
N LEU A 153 10.35 -6.13 3.80
CA LEU A 153 10.75 -7.46 3.32
C LEU A 153 9.94 -7.95 2.12
N TYR A 154 8.69 -7.51 1.98
CA TYR A 154 7.86 -7.79 0.83
C TYR A 154 8.39 -7.17 -0.48
N LYS A 155 9.25 -6.14 -0.42
CA LYS A 155 9.95 -5.58 -1.59
C LYS A 155 11.29 -6.29 -1.86
N THR A 156 12.04 -6.63 -0.81
CA THR A 156 13.45 -7.03 -0.88
C THR A 156 13.69 -8.54 -0.83
N SER A 157 12.69 -9.35 -0.39
CA SER A 157 12.80 -10.80 -0.29
C SER A 157 11.76 -11.53 -1.15
N HIS A 158 11.90 -12.84 -1.31
CA HIS A 158 10.90 -13.71 -1.95
C HIS A 158 9.90 -14.31 -0.95
N GLN A 159 10.01 -13.99 0.32
CA GLN A 159 9.18 -14.56 1.39
C GLN A 159 7.68 -14.37 1.14
N PHE A 160 7.29 -13.26 0.52
CA PHE A 160 5.89 -12.93 0.24
C PHE A 160 5.54 -13.06 -1.25
N ASP A 161 6.39 -13.73 -2.04
CA ASP A 161 6.22 -13.86 -3.48
C ASP A 161 5.59 -15.23 -3.80
N GLY A 162 4.27 -15.24 -3.97
CA GLY A 162 3.51 -16.46 -4.25
C GLY A 162 3.93 -17.15 -5.54
N THR A 163 4.28 -16.40 -6.58
CA THR A 163 4.73 -16.98 -7.86
C THR A 163 6.15 -17.53 -7.80
N TYR A 164 7.00 -16.96 -6.96
CA TYR A 164 8.32 -17.55 -6.67
C TYR A 164 8.18 -18.87 -5.92
N ALA A 165 7.29 -18.95 -4.93
CA ALA A 165 7.03 -20.18 -4.18
C ALA A 165 6.28 -21.25 -5.00
N ASN A 166 5.54 -20.82 -6.04
CA ASN A 166 4.69 -21.67 -6.87
C ASN A 166 4.88 -21.33 -8.36
N PRO A 167 6.07 -21.61 -8.94
CA PRO A 167 6.39 -21.24 -10.32
C PRO A 167 5.44 -21.86 -11.36
N GLN A 168 4.79 -22.97 -11.03
CA GLN A 168 3.77 -23.62 -11.87
C GLN A 168 2.53 -22.75 -12.10
N TRP A 169 2.32 -21.69 -11.34
CA TRP A 169 1.21 -20.76 -11.56
C TRP A 169 1.45 -19.79 -12.73
N LEU A 170 2.66 -19.74 -13.24
CA LEU A 170 3.02 -18.84 -14.34
C LEU A 170 2.68 -19.41 -15.73
N GLY A 171 2.26 -20.69 -15.85
CA GLY A 171 1.91 -21.38 -17.08
C GLY A 171 3.10 -22.09 -17.70
#